data_cdc17b2b59566f7f3731511d5c41c4d7
#
_entry.id   cdc17b2b59566f7f3731511d5c41c4d7
#
_cell.length_a   1.000
_cell.length_b   1.000
_cell.length_c   1.000
_cell.angle_alpha   90.00
_cell.angle_beta   90.00
_cell.angle_gamma   90.00
#
_symmetry.space_group_name_H-M   'P 1'
#
loop_
_entity.id
_entity.type
_entity.pdbx_description
1 polymer ?
#
loop_
_entity_poly.entity_id
_entity_poly.type
_entity_poly.pdbx_seq_one_letter_code
_entity_poly.pdbx_strand_id
1 'polypeptide(L)'
;MGIRFTRFARFAAAAVSVVLLCATAACGADNSAPAETETESDTTTEATGPITVVASINQWGSLAAELGGDDVEVTSIVSSTNVDAHDFEPKTSDVVKLSKAQVVVANGAGYDSWATKSLSKSTTLVSAASVVGAVEGDNPHLWFSKDARSGMATAITEAYVKALPSKKADFQQRLKDWQDGEKQLDSWTADFAKSHENLTYAATEPVAYYLMADLGFEDSTPKGYTQSQASGGEAAPADLQSFQKIIEGRKVDVLINNTQEASDATNMITGTAGRSDVPVVGVTEQMPADVQTLDAWINQLVNTIIDAVDPSYGCEAGTDDDTSADESDDTAEPGDGNSTDSKDGTSDDNTNDDPASQKYIRQCKASTGNGSDENGTDDSNTSSDTQVPSNAGQPDPGK
;
A
#
# COMPACT_ATOMS: atom_id res chain seq x y z
N MET A 1 -36.05 8.59 -28.31
CA MET A 1 -37.17 8.14 -27.50
C MET A 1 -36.87 8.59 -26.07
N GLY A 2 -37.47 9.70 -25.64
CA GLY A 2 -37.05 10.42 -24.43
C GLY A 2 -37.73 9.86 -23.18
N ILE A 3 -36.97 9.66 -22.14
CA ILE A 3 -37.47 9.30 -20.81
C ILE A 3 -37.43 10.55 -19.94
N ARG A 4 -38.63 10.96 -19.50
CA ARG A 4 -38.85 12.12 -18.63
C ARG A 4 -38.62 11.73 -17.17
N PHE A 5 -37.73 12.45 -16.47
CA PHE A 5 -37.58 12.37 -15.02
C PHE A 5 -38.67 13.19 -14.32
N THR A 6 -39.49 12.54 -13.53
CA THR A 6 -40.48 13.17 -12.65
C THR A 6 -39.83 13.48 -11.29
N ARG A 7 -39.84 14.76 -10.92
CA ARG A 7 -39.40 15.25 -9.61
C ARG A 7 -40.52 15.04 -8.59
N PHE A 8 -40.25 14.30 -7.51
CA PHE A 8 -41.13 14.25 -6.33
C PHE A 8 -40.71 15.32 -5.32
N ALA A 9 -41.64 16.23 -5.05
CA ALA A 9 -41.57 17.21 -4.01
C ALA A 9 -41.90 16.57 -2.63
N ARG A 10 -41.03 16.80 -1.65
CA ARG A 10 -41.24 16.40 -0.27
C ARG A 10 -41.87 17.56 0.52
N PHE A 11 -43.07 17.35 1.05
CA PHE A 11 -43.75 18.24 2.00
C PHE A 11 -43.16 18.04 3.41
N ALA A 12 -42.76 19.15 4.05
CA ALA A 12 -42.43 19.19 5.46
C ALA A 12 -43.69 19.47 6.27
N ALA A 13 -44.00 18.60 7.22
CA ALA A 13 -45.05 18.81 8.22
C ALA A 13 -44.37 19.22 9.54
N ALA A 14 -44.61 20.44 9.98
CA ALA A 14 -44.25 20.93 11.30
C ALA A 14 -45.33 20.58 12.32
N ALA A 15 -44.95 19.87 13.37
CA ALA A 15 -45.82 19.61 14.53
C ALA A 15 -45.36 20.52 15.69
N VAL A 16 -46.20 21.43 16.08
CA VAL A 16 -46.05 22.28 17.26
C VAL A 16 -46.67 21.55 18.46
N SER A 17 -45.88 21.23 19.47
CA SER A 17 -46.36 20.71 20.75
C SER A 17 -46.32 21.81 21.82
N VAL A 18 -47.49 22.15 22.29
CA VAL A 18 -47.74 23.07 23.41
C VAL A 18 -47.58 22.27 24.71
N VAL A 19 -46.68 22.70 25.60
CA VAL A 19 -46.54 22.19 26.96
C VAL A 19 -47.28 23.11 27.93
N LEU A 20 -48.25 22.50 28.61
CA LEU A 20 -49.07 23.15 29.64
C LEU A 20 -48.36 23.09 30.99
N LEU A 21 -48.09 24.24 31.60
CA LEU A 21 -47.59 24.35 32.96
C LEU A 21 -48.74 24.15 33.95
N CYS A 22 -48.61 23.19 34.86
CA CYS A 22 -49.40 23.13 36.09
C CYS A 22 -48.52 23.46 37.29
N ALA A 23 -48.76 24.60 37.89
CA ALA A 23 -48.17 25.03 39.17
C ALA A 23 -49.07 24.51 40.32
N THR A 24 -48.48 23.71 41.23
CA THR A 24 -49.10 23.46 42.56
C THR A 24 -48.11 23.88 43.63
N ALA A 25 -48.51 24.91 44.39
CA ALA A 25 -47.80 25.34 45.58
C ALA A 25 -48.22 24.45 46.76
N ALA A 26 -47.26 23.91 47.51
CA ALA A 26 -47.45 23.40 48.85
C ALA A 26 -46.33 23.88 49.75
N CYS A 27 -46.65 24.71 50.73
CA CYS A 27 -45.78 25.10 51.84
C CYS A 27 -45.59 23.96 52.83
N GLY A 28 -44.36 23.74 53.28
CA GLY A 28 -44.01 22.90 54.41
C GLY A 28 -42.55 23.13 54.76
N ALA A 29 -42.32 23.64 55.98
CA ALA A 29 -41.08 24.16 56.49
C ALA A 29 -40.07 23.07 56.94
N ASP A 30 -38.82 23.52 56.98
CA ASP A 30 -37.66 23.05 57.77
C ASP A 30 -36.85 21.82 57.33
N ASN A 31 -35.69 22.05 56.94
CA ASN A 31 -34.40 21.80 57.55
C ASN A 31 -33.29 21.61 56.51
N SER A 32 -32.25 22.36 56.71
CA SER A 32 -31.02 22.53 56.01
C SER A 32 -30.25 21.28 55.58
N ALA A 33 -29.90 21.16 54.27
CA ALA A 33 -28.59 20.77 53.82
C ALA A 33 -28.45 21.20 52.34
N PRO A 34 -27.31 21.77 51.86
CA PRO A 34 -27.12 22.12 50.47
C PRO A 34 -27.02 20.83 49.67
N ALA A 35 -27.91 20.63 48.71
CA ALA A 35 -27.76 19.63 47.67
C ALA A 35 -26.59 20.03 46.80
N GLU A 36 -25.49 19.34 46.91
CA GLU A 36 -24.41 19.37 45.93
C GLU A 36 -25.03 18.88 44.61
N THR A 37 -25.12 19.80 43.66
CA THR A 37 -25.40 19.44 42.28
C THR A 37 -24.16 18.68 41.80
N GLU A 38 -24.21 17.36 41.82
CA GLU A 38 -23.24 16.54 41.11
C GLU A 38 -23.40 16.86 39.62
N THR A 39 -22.57 17.79 39.16
CA THR A 39 -22.25 17.90 37.74
C THR A 39 -21.52 16.62 37.43
N GLU A 40 -22.20 15.65 36.79
CA GLU A 40 -21.53 14.55 36.12
C GLU A 40 -20.56 15.16 35.12
N SER A 41 -19.34 15.39 35.59
CA SER A 41 -18.18 15.62 34.76
C SER A 41 -17.94 14.29 34.09
N ASP A 42 -18.35 14.19 32.84
CA ASP A 42 -17.93 13.11 31.92
C ASP A 42 -16.41 13.19 31.81
N THR A 43 -15.72 12.71 32.83
CA THR A 43 -14.27 12.49 32.80
C THR A 43 -14.02 11.35 31.85
N THR A 44 -13.97 11.64 30.55
CA THR A 44 -13.26 10.82 29.60
C THR A 44 -11.85 10.66 30.16
N THR A 45 -11.56 9.52 30.74
CA THR A 45 -10.21 9.19 31.22
C THR A 45 -9.31 9.19 30.00
N GLU A 46 -8.55 10.28 29.83
CA GLU A 46 -7.56 10.38 28.77
C GLU A 46 -6.58 9.20 28.91
N ALA A 47 -6.29 8.51 27.82
CA ALA A 47 -5.31 7.44 27.84
C ALA A 47 -3.96 8.00 28.30
N THR A 48 -3.35 7.35 29.27
CA THR A 48 -2.06 7.80 29.85
C THR A 48 -0.85 7.08 29.26
N GLY A 49 -1.04 6.28 28.20
CA GLY A 49 -0.02 5.50 27.52
C GLY A 49 -0.30 5.39 26.02
N PRO A 50 0.52 4.65 25.27
CA PRO A 50 0.31 4.42 23.86
C PRO A 50 -1.09 3.84 23.55
N ILE A 51 -1.69 4.28 22.45
CA ILE A 51 -2.98 3.74 22.00
C ILE A 51 -2.77 2.31 21.50
N THR A 52 -3.55 1.36 22.03
CA THR A 52 -3.53 -0.02 21.54
C THR A 52 -4.33 -0.13 20.23
N VAL A 53 -3.63 -0.41 19.14
CA VAL A 53 -4.17 -0.51 17.78
C VAL A 53 -4.05 -1.95 17.28
N VAL A 54 -5.13 -2.50 16.72
CA VAL A 54 -5.09 -3.78 16.03
C VAL A 54 -5.53 -3.59 14.58
N ALA A 55 -4.66 -3.92 13.66
CA ALA A 55 -4.98 -3.94 12.23
C ALA A 55 -5.31 -5.38 11.79
N SER A 56 -6.28 -5.52 10.92
CA SER A 56 -6.62 -6.82 10.30
C SER A 56 -5.45 -7.36 9.48
N ILE A 57 -4.86 -6.50 8.66
CA ILE A 57 -3.79 -6.81 7.71
C ILE A 57 -2.62 -5.83 7.86
N ASN A 58 -1.43 -6.25 7.43
CA ASN A 58 -0.19 -5.50 7.67
C ASN A 58 -0.09 -4.20 6.85
N GLN A 59 -0.75 -4.08 5.72
CA GLN A 59 -0.79 -2.85 4.93
C GLN A 59 -1.35 -1.69 5.76
N TRP A 60 -2.55 -1.89 6.32
CA TRP A 60 -3.18 -0.89 7.18
C TRP A 60 -2.48 -0.76 8.54
N GLY A 61 -1.86 -1.85 9.01
CA GLY A 61 -1.03 -1.81 10.22
C GLY A 61 0.22 -0.96 10.06
N SER A 62 0.86 -1.00 8.89
CA SER A 62 2.00 -0.16 8.55
C SER A 62 1.61 1.32 8.53
N LEU A 63 0.55 1.67 7.81
CA LEU A 63 0.03 3.05 7.78
C LEU A 63 -0.34 3.55 9.19
N ALA A 64 -1.00 2.69 9.98
CA ALA A 64 -1.37 3.01 11.36
C ALA A 64 -0.15 3.27 12.24
N ALA A 65 0.93 2.50 12.09
CA ALA A 65 2.18 2.68 12.85
C ALA A 65 2.89 3.97 12.44
N GLU A 66 2.95 4.28 11.15
CA GLU A 66 3.58 5.48 10.64
C GLU A 66 2.89 6.76 11.14
N LEU A 67 1.56 6.81 11.08
CA LEU A 67 0.77 7.94 11.58
C LEU A 67 0.79 8.07 13.11
N GLY A 68 0.96 6.97 13.82
CA GLY A 68 0.94 6.92 15.27
C GLY A 68 2.30 7.20 15.92
N GLY A 69 3.41 6.77 15.28
CA GLY A 69 4.75 6.83 15.85
C GLY A 69 4.81 6.13 17.21
N ASP A 70 5.55 6.71 18.15
CA ASP A 70 5.72 6.16 19.51
C ASP A 70 4.48 6.31 20.41
N ASP A 71 3.44 6.99 19.93
CA ASP A 71 2.20 7.23 20.68
C ASP A 71 1.17 6.09 20.48
N VAL A 72 1.50 5.05 19.71
CA VAL A 72 0.65 3.89 19.44
C VAL A 72 1.42 2.57 19.57
N GLU A 73 0.70 1.49 19.90
CA GLU A 73 1.19 0.12 19.83
C GLU A 73 0.34 -0.65 18.82
N VAL A 74 0.90 -0.92 17.64
CA VAL A 74 0.18 -1.55 16.53
C VAL A 74 0.49 -3.04 16.43
N THR A 75 -0.55 -3.86 16.33
CA THR A 75 -0.46 -5.28 16.02
C THR A 75 -1.26 -5.60 14.77
N SER A 76 -0.63 -6.13 13.73
CA SER A 76 -1.32 -6.69 12.56
C SER A 76 -1.63 -8.18 12.78
N ILE A 77 -2.85 -8.61 12.48
CA ILE A 77 -3.26 -10.02 12.63
C ILE A 77 -2.72 -10.86 11.48
N VAL A 78 -3.03 -10.49 10.23
CA VAL A 78 -2.46 -11.10 9.03
C VAL A 78 -1.27 -10.24 8.62
N SER A 79 -0.07 -10.84 8.64
CA SER A 79 1.19 -10.12 8.40
C SER A 79 2.20 -10.93 7.59
N SER A 80 1.75 -11.95 6.87
CA SER A 80 2.64 -12.85 6.12
C SER A 80 2.07 -13.12 4.74
N THR A 81 2.92 -13.03 3.73
CA THR A 81 2.61 -13.41 2.34
C THR A 81 2.35 -14.92 2.15
N ASN A 82 2.53 -15.72 3.20
CA ASN A 82 2.19 -17.15 3.20
C ASN A 82 0.78 -17.45 3.72
N VAL A 83 -0.01 -16.43 4.01
CA VAL A 83 -1.36 -16.55 4.55
C VAL A 83 -2.32 -15.97 3.52
N ASP A 84 -3.26 -16.79 3.07
CA ASP A 84 -4.41 -16.32 2.32
C ASP A 84 -5.37 -15.58 3.27
N ALA A 85 -5.60 -14.31 3.01
CA ALA A 85 -6.45 -13.49 3.85
C ALA A 85 -7.95 -13.75 3.61
N HIS A 86 -8.33 -14.24 2.42
CA HIS A 86 -9.69 -14.59 2.08
C HIS A 86 -10.21 -15.79 2.91
N ASP A 87 -9.33 -16.78 3.14
CA ASP A 87 -9.63 -17.98 3.89
C ASP A 87 -9.15 -17.93 5.36
N PHE A 88 -8.72 -16.74 5.82
CA PHE A 88 -8.16 -16.60 7.17
C PHE A 88 -9.24 -16.75 8.26
N GLU A 89 -9.00 -17.68 9.17
CA GLU A 89 -9.78 -17.85 10.39
C GLU A 89 -8.99 -17.35 11.61
N PRO A 90 -9.49 -16.34 12.36
CA PRO A 90 -8.79 -15.80 13.50
C PRO A 90 -8.74 -16.80 14.65
N LYS A 91 -7.58 -16.92 15.29
CA LYS A 91 -7.39 -17.70 16.50
C LYS A 91 -8.04 -16.98 17.69
N THR A 92 -8.31 -17.72 18.77
CA THR A 92 -8.85 -17.12 20.01
C THR A 92 -7.98 -15.96 20.51
N SER A 93 -6.65 -16.05 20.36
CA SER A 93 -5.72 -14.96 20.71
C SER A 93 -5.97 -13.69 19.90
N ASP A 94 -6.33 -13.81 18.64
CA ASP A 94 -6.56 -12.68 17.75
C ASP A 94 -7.89 -12.00 18.07
N VAL A 95 -8.93 -12.81 18.37
CA VAL A 95 -10.21 -12.32 18.88
C VAL A 95 -10.02 -11.54 20.20
N VAL A 96 -9.16 -12.02 21.09
CA VAL A 96 -8.85 -11.31 22.35
C VAL A 96 -8.11 -9.99 22.08
N LYS A 97 -7.17 -9.93 21.14
CA LYS A 97 -6.50 -8.68 20.76
C LYS A 97 -7.52 -7.66 20.22
N LEU A 98 -8.35 -8.08 19.24
CA LEU A 98 -9.40 -7.24 18.67
C LEU A 98 -10.38 -6.70 19.71
N SER A 99 -10.80 -7.53 20.67
CA SER A 99 -11.74 -7.12 21.72
C SER A 99 -11.16 -6.13 22.74
N LYS A 100 -9.84 -6.04 22.84
CA LYS A 100 -9.13 -5.13 23.78
C LYS A 100 -8.60 -3.88 23.09
N ALA A 101 -8.63 -3.83 21.75
CA ALA A 101 -8.11 -2.71 21.01
C ALA A 101 -8.93 -1.43 21.27
N GLN A 102 -8.23 -0.30 21.41
CA GLN A 102 -8.86 1.03 21.44
C GLN A 102 -9.24 1.46 20.02
N VAL A 103 -8.38 1.15 19.05
CA VAL A 103 -8.63 1.39 17.63
C VAL A 103 -8.43 0.08 16.87
N VAL A 104 -9.38 -0.27 16.02
CA VAL A 104 -9.26 -1.37 15.06
C VAL A 104 -9.24 -0.79 13.66
N VAL A 105 -8.26 -1.20 12.86
CA VAL A 105 -8.10 -0.78 11.47
C VAL A 105 -8.35 -1.99 10.58
N ALA A 106 -9.39 -1.91 9.74
CA ALA A 106 -9.84 -3.00 8.89
C ALA A 106 -9.97 -2.56 7.43
N ASN A 107 -9.87 -3.51 6.53
CA ASN A 107 -10.10 -3.27 5.10
C ASN A 107 -11.59 -3.13 4.78
N GLY A 108 -12.39 -4.09 5.14
CA GLY A 108 -13.80 -4.21 4.75
C GLY A 108 -13.97 -4.79 3.35
N ALA A 109 -15.10 -4.47 2.68
CA ALA A 109 -15.47 -5.00 1.37
C ALA A 109 -15.48 -6.55 1.29
N GLY A 110 -15.76 -7.22 2.40
CA GLY A 110 -15.77 -8.69 2.49
C GLY A 110 -14.43 -9.32 2.84
N TYR A 111 -13.30 -8.62 2.66
CA TYR A 111 -11.94 -9.17 2.76
C TYR A 111 -11.57 -9.68 4.17
N ASP A 112 -11.90 -8.92 5.20
CA ASP A 112 -11.53 -9.19 6.59
C ASP A 112 -12.73 -9.11 7.56
N SER A 113 -13.88 -9.61 7.13
CA SER A 113 -15.15 -9.56 7.90
C SER A 113 -15.02 -10.15 9.30
N TRP A 114 -14.08 -11.04 9.54
CA TRP A 114 -13.78 -11.62 10.85
C TRP A 114 -13.26 -10.58 11.86
N ALA A 115 -12.58 -9.53 11.39
CA ALA A 115 -11.94 -8.52 12.25
C ALA A 115 -12.95 -7.67 13.02
N THR A 116 -14.19 -7.57 12.53
CA THR A 116 -15.23 -6.71 13.13
C THR A 116 -16.21 -7.44 14.04
N LYS A 117 -16.20 -8.79 14.05
CA LYS A 117 -17.22 -9.60 14.75
C LYS A 117 -17.17 -9.52 16.27
N SER A 118 -16.03 -9.16 16.86
CA SER A 118 -15.79 -9.25 18.31
C SER A 118 -15.32 -7.95 18.94
N LEU A 119 -15.66 -6.81 18.34
CA LEU A 119 -15.24 -5.49 18.84
C LEU A 119 -16.00 -5.11 20.12
N SER A 120 -15.28 -4.43 21.03
CA SER A 120 -15.87 -3.77 22.17
C SER A 120 -16.72 -2.57 21.72
N LYS A 121 -17.74 -2.20 22.51
CA LYS A 121 -18.51 -0.97 22.26
C LYS A 121 -17.68 0.31 22.34
N SER A 122 -16.58 0.27 23.07
CA SER A 122 -15.62 1.39 23.21
C SER A 122 -14.56 1.42 22.11
N THR A 123 -14.44 0.38 21.29
CA THR A 123 -13.46 0.31 20.21
C THR A 123 -13.87 1.27 19.08
N THR A 124 -12.95 2.11 18.63
CA THR A 124 -13.11 2.88 17.41
C THR A 124 -12.71 2.03 16.21
N LEU A 125 -13.65 1.77 15.30
CA LEU A 125 -13.37 1.07 14.05
C LEU A 125 -13.08 2.08 12.94
N VAL A 126 -11.96 1.89 12.23
CA VAL A 126 -11.62 2.56 10.97
C VAL A 126 -11.58 1.52 9.88
N SER A 127 -12.36 1.71 8.81
CA SER A 127 -12.49 0.74 7.71
C SER A 127 -12.28 1.40 6.36
N ALA A 128 -11.37 0.85 5.54
CA ALA A 128 -11.08 1.37 4.21
C ALA A 128 -12.32 1.35 3.32
N ALA A 129 -13.09 0.28 3.34
CA ALA A 129 -14.33 0.19 2.58
C ALA A 129 -15.33 1.29 2.98
N SER A 130 -15.47 1.58 4.28
CA SER A 130 -16.35 2.65 4.76
C SER A 130 -15.88 4.04 4.31
N VAL A 131 -14.56 4.25 4.24
CA VAL A 131 -13.94 5.51 3.82
C VAL A 131 -14.25 5.83 2.36
N VAL A 132 -14.17 4.83 1.47
CA VAL A 132 -14.40 5.05 0.03
C VAL A 132 -15.80 4.63 -0.43
N GLY A 133 -16.63 4.10 0.47
CA GLY A 133 -17.99 3.64 0.13
C GLY A 133 -18.04 2.32 -0.61
N ALA A 134 -16.98 1.51 -0.53
CA ALA A 134 -16.95 0.17 -1.12
C ALA A 134 -17.82 -0.80 -0.32
N VAL A 135 -18.39 -1.78 -1.00
CA VAL A 135 -19.26 -2.81 -0.43
C VAL A 135 -18.74 -4.21 -0.75
N GLU A 136 -19.31 -5.22 -0.11
CA GLU A 136 -19.01 -6.62 -0.45
C GLU A 136 -19.36 -6.89 -1.92
N GLY A 137 -18.40 -7.49 -2.64
CA GLY A 137 -18.45 -7.74 -4.08
C GLY A 137 -17.71 -6.71 -4.94
N ASP A 138 -17.32 -5.57 -4.39
CA ASP A 138 -16.34 -4.69 -5.02
C ASP A 138 -14.92 -5.28 -4.88
N ASN A 139 -13.96 -4.80 -5.70
CA ASN A 139 -12.57 -5.23 -5.57
C ASN A 139 -12.03 -4.85 -4.18
N PRO A 140 -11.62 -5.82 -3.35
CA PRO A 140 -11.26 -5.57 -1.96
C PRO A 140 -9.83 -5.05 -1.76
N HIS A 141 -8.98 -4.99 -2.78
CA HIS A 141 -7.56 -4.63 -2.68
C HIS A 141 -7.38 -3.11 -2.53
N LEU A 142 -8.07 -2.54 -1.52
CA LEU A 142 -8.20 -1.08 -1.33
C LEU A 142 -6.89 -0.38 -0.94
N TRP A 143 -5.91 -1.10 -0.42
CA TRP A 143 -4.58 -0.53 -0.12
C TRP A 143 -3.81 -0.08 -1.36
N PHE A 144 -4.19 -0.56 -2.55
CA PHE A 144 -3.67 -0.07 -3.82
C PHE A 144 -4.42 1.15 -4.38
N SER A 145 -5.54 1.55 -3.77
CA SER A 145 -6.30 2.75 -4.15
C SER A 145 -5.76 3.97 -3.40
N LYS A 146 -5.32 5.01 -4.13
CA LYS A 146 -4.87 6.27 -3.54
C LYS A 146 -5.95 6.96 -2.71
N ASP A 147 -7.22 6.89 -3.17
CA ASP A 147 -8.35 7.47 -2.44
C ASP A 147 -8.57 6.76 -1.10
N ALA A 148 -8.44 5.42 -1.09
CA ALA A 148 -8.55 4.65 0.13
C ALA A 148 -7.37 4.91 1.08
N ARG A 149 -6.13 4.98 0.58
CA ARG A 149 -4.95 5.30 1.40
C ARG A 149 -5.08 6.67 2.04
N SER A 150 -5.37 7.72 1.25
CA SER A 150 -5.53 9.09 1.74
C SER A 150 -6.67 9.22 2.75
N GLY A 151 -7.81 8.58 2.46
CA GLY A 151 -8.94 8.58 3.38
C GLY A 151 -8.66 7.82 4.67
N MET A 152 -7.99 6.67 4.60
CA MET A 152 -7.56 5.89 5.77
C MET A 152 -6.56 6.66 6.63
N ALA A 153 -5.57 7.32 6.03
CA ALA A 153 -4.62 8.14 6.77
C ALA A 153 -5.33 9.24 7.59
N THR A 154 -6.31 9.90 6.98
CA THR A 154 -7.13 10.91 7.66
C THR A 154 -7.95 10.28 8.79
N ALA A 155 -8.69 9.20 8.52
CA ALA A 155 -9.59 8.56 9.48
C ALA A 155 -8.83 7.93 10.67
N ILE A 156 -7.66 7.34 10.44
CA ILE A 156 -6.79 6.79 11.49
C ILE A 156 -6.30 7.94 12.38
N THR A 157 -5.83 9.04 11.79
CA THR A 157 -5.37 10.21 12.53
C THR A 157 -6.49 10.81 13.40
N GLU A 158 -7.71 10.92 12.88
CA GLU A 158 -8.88 11.38 13.64
C GLU A 158 -9.18 10.44 14.83
N ALA A 159 -9.08 9.13 14.63
CA ALA A 159 -9.26 8.16 15.69
C ALA A 159 -8.19 8.31 16.79
N TYR A 160 -6.95 8.57 16.43
CA TYR A 160 -5.84 8.81 17.36
C TYR A 160 -6.02 10.12 18.13
N VAL A 161 -6.37 11.20 17.45
CA VAL A 161 -6.66 12.49 18.10
C VAL A 161 -7.81 12.36 19.09
N LYS A 162 -8.83 11.56 18.80
CA LYS A 162 -9.93 11.27 19.72
C LYS A 162 -9.49 10.44 20.92
N ALA A 163 -8.62 9.44 20.71
CA ALA A 163 -8.16 8.55 21.77
C ALA A 163 -7.12 9.20 22.68
N LEU A 164 -6.26 10.08 22.15
CA LEU A 164 -5.17 10.76 22.87
C LEU A 164 -5.06 12.23 22.44
N PRO A 165 -6.00 13.11 22.88
CA PRO A 165 -6.07 14.51 22.45
C PRO A 165 -4.81 15.34 22.75
N SER A 166 -4.05 14.97 23.79
CA SER A 166 -2.79 15.63 24.17
C SER A 166 -1.72 15.54 23.09
N LYS A 167 -1.82 14.54 22.18
CA LYS A 167 -0.90 14.28 21.06
C LYS A 167 -1.41 14.73 19.69
N LYS A 168 -2.48 15.54 19.68
CA LYS A 168 -3.13 16.00 18.43
C LYS A 168 -2.14 16.62 17.45
N ALA A 169 -1.24 17.48 17.91
CA ALA A 169 -0.30 18.18 17.04
C ALA A 169 0.68 17.19 16.37
N ASP A 170 1.18 16.22 17.14
CA ASP A 170 2.11 15.21 16.65
C ASP A 170 1.46 14.31 15.58
N PHE A 171 0.22 13.85 15.82
CA PHE A 171 -0.53 13.07 14.84
C PHE A 171 -0.85 13.85 13.56
N GLN A 172 -1.22 15.12 13.69
CA GLN A 172 -1.50 15.97 12.53
C GLN A 172 -0.25 16.27 11.71
N GLN A 173 0.91 16.40 12.36
CA GLN A 173 2.17 16.59 11.63
C GLN A 173 2.54 15.34 10.83
N ARG A 174 2.48 14.14 11.45
CA ARG A 174 2.75 12.88 10.74
C ARG A 174 1.78 12.64 9.57
N LEU A 175 0.50 12.97 9.74
CA LEU A 175 -0.46 12.93 8.63
C LEU A 175 -0.04 13.85 7.49
N LYS A 176 0.39 15.07 7.81
CA LYS A 176 0.84 16.03 6.79
C LYS A 176 2.06 15.48 6.03
N ASP A 177 3.05 14.99 6.76
CA ASP A 177 4.29 14.47 6.18
C ASP A 177 3.98 13.26 5.27
N TRP A 178 3.12 12.35 5.72
CA TRP A 178 2.64 11.23 4.92
C TRP A 178 1.89 11.70 3.65
N GLN A 179 0.99 12.68 3.78
CA GLN A 179 0.25 13.24 2.63
C GLN A 179 1.16 13.93 1.62
N ASP A 180 2.26 14.51 2.04
CA ASP A 180 3.22 15.14 1.15
C ASP A 180 3.98 14.07 0.34
N GLY A 181 4.29 12.90 0.92
CA GLY A 181 4.82 11.73 0.20
C GLY A 181 3.81 11.16 -0.81
N GLU A 182 2.56 10.96 -0.39
CA GLU A 182 1.50 10.45 -1.28
C GLU A 182 1.28 11.35 -2.51
N LYS A 183 1.32 12.69 -2.33
CA LYS A 183 1.25 13.64 -3.45
C LYS A 183 2.39 13.49 -4.46
N GLN A 184 3.60 13.16 -3.99
CA GLN A 184 4.72 12.92 -4.88
C GLN A 184 4.49 11.66 -5.71
N LEU A 185 4.00 10.58 -5.08
CA LEU A 185 3.62 9.35 -5.77
C LEU A 185 2.51 9.61 -6.79
N ASP A 186 1.45 10.34 -6.42
CA ASP A 186 0.35 10.71 -7.31
C ASP A 186 0.83 11.51 -8.52
N SER A 187 1.76 12.44 -8.31
CA SER A 187 2.35 13.21 -9.42
C SER A 187 3.16 12.32 -10.34
N TRP A 188 3.95 11.40 -9.78
CA TRP A 188 4.77 10.46 -10.54
C TRP A 188 3.92 9.52 -11.41
N THR A 189 2.90 8.90 -10.83
CA THR A 189 1.97 8.00 -11.56
C THR A 189 1.18 8.75 -12.63
N ALA A 190 0.70 9.97 -12.33
CA ALA A 190 -0.03 10.80 -13.27
C ALA A 190 0.84 11.29 -14.45
N ASP A 191 2.11 11.60 -14.22
CA ASP A 191 3.03 12.02 -15.28
C ASP A 191 3.43 10.84 -16.16
N PHE A 192 3.59 9.63 -15.58
CA PHE A 192 3.75 8.40 -16.36
C PHE A 192 2.53 8.14 -17.24
N ALA A 193 1.32 8.17 -16.69
CA ALA A 193 0.08 7.95 -17.42
C ALA A 193 -0.12 8.93 -18.59
N LYS A 194 0.31 10.21 -18.44
CA LYS A 194 0.25 11.21 -19.51
C LYS A 194 1.25 10.97 -20.63
N SER A 195 2.41 10.41 -20.30
CA SER A 195 3.48 10.14 -21.27
C SER A 195 3.30 8.81 -22.01
N HIS A 196 2.46 7.91 -21.47
CA HIS A 196 2.23 6.57 -21.99
C HIS A 196 0.75 6.30 -22.18
N GLU A 197 0.19 6.80 -23.29
CA GLU A 197 -1.22 6.55 -23.63
C GLU A 197 -1.43 5.14 -24.19
N ASN A 198 -2.58 4.54 -23.89
CA ASN A 198 -3.06 3.25 -24.41
C ASN A 198 -2.26 2.01 -23.95
N LEU A 199 -1.54 2.09 -22.83
CA LEU A 199 -0.97 0.90 -22.23
C LEU A 199 -2.05 -0.06 -21.73
N THR A 200 -1.81 -1.34 -21.90
CA THR A 200 -2.74 -2.41 -21.54
C THR A 200 -2.08 -3.43 -20.62
N TYR A 201 -2.86 -4.00 -19.72
CA TYR A 201 -2.40 -5.11 -18.90
C TYR A 201 -3.41 -6.25 -18.89
N ALA A 202 -2.97 -7.41 -18.45
CA ALA A 202 -3.84 -8.48 -17.98
C ALA A 202 -3.35 -8.94 -16.59
N ALA A 203 -4.25 -9.51 -15.80
CA ALA A 203 -3.91 -9.97 -14.46
C ALA A 203 -4.42 -11.39 -14.19
N THR A 204 -3.61 -12.19 -13.49
CA THR A 204 -4.05 -13.49 -12.98
C THR A 204 -5.09 -13.34 -11.87
N GLU A 205 -5.03 -12.21 -11.17
CA GLU A 205 -6.02 -11.75 -10.21
C GLU A 205 -5.98 -10.21 -10.15
N PRO A 206 -7.10 -9.51 -9.95
CA PRO A 206 -7.14 -8.04 -10.00
C PRO A 206 -6.60 -7.36 -8.72
N VAL A 207 -5.48 -7.87 -8.16
CA VAL A 207 -4.88 -7.37 -6.92
C VAL A 207 -4.45 -5.91 -7.09
N ALA A 208 -3.69 -5.58 -8.14
CA ALA A 208 -3.19 -4.23 -8.40
C ALA A 208 -4.15 -3.35 -9.22
N TYR A 209 -5.43 -3.71 -9.33
CA TYR A 209 -6.41 -3.03 -10.20
C TYR A 209 -6.42 -1.50 -10.06
N TYR A 210 -6.49 -1.00 -8.83
CA TYR A 210 -6.53 0.44 -8.58
C TYR A 210 -5.21 1.13 -8.96
N LEU A 211 -4.08 0.49 -8.67
CA LEU A 211 -2.76 1.01 -9.00
C LEU A 211 -2.52 1.06 -10.51
N MET A 212 -2.95 0.02 -11.24
CA MET A 212 -2.88 -0.02 -12.70
C MET A 212 -3.73 1.07 -13.33
N ALA A 213 -4.91 1.35 -12.76
CA ALA A 213 -5.77 2.46 -13.21
C ALA A 213 -5.10 3.83 -12.96
N ASP A 214 -4.44 4.04 -11.82
CA ASP A 214 -3.70 5.28 -11.53
C ASP A 214 -2.51 5.48 -12.48
N LEU A 215 -1.88 4.39 -12.94
CA LEU A 215 -0.82 4.39 -13.96
C LEU A 215 -1.36 4.51 -15.41
N GLY A 216 -2.67 4.57 -15.59
CA GLY A 216 -3.29 4.76 -16.91
C GLY A 216 -3.40 3.51 -17.78
N PHE A 217 -3.20 2.31 -17.23
CA PHE A 217 -3.36 1.06 -17.95
C PHE A 217 -4.84 0.66 -18.12
N GLU A 218 -5.18 0.11 -19.29
CA GLU A 218 -6.47 -0.51 -19.56
C GLU A 218 -6.42 -2.02 -19.29
N ASP A 219 -7.39 -2.54 -18.52
CA ASP A 219 -7.51 -3.97 -18.23
C ASP A 219 -8.04 -4.74 -19.45
N SER A 220 -7.22 -5.61 -19.99
CA SER A 220 -7.52 -6.49 -21.11
C SER A 220 -7.70 -7.96 -20.68
N THR A 221 -7.80 -8.24 -19.39
CA THR A 221 -8.06 -9.58 -18.87
C THR A 221 -9.37 -10.15 -19.43
N PRO A 222 -9.39 -11.38 -19.95
CA PRO A 222 -10.60 -11.96 -20.50
C PRO A 222 -11.73 -12.05 -19.47
N LYS A 223 -12.90 -11.52 -19.81
CA LYS A 223 -14.04 -11.42 -18.88
C LYS A 223 -14.51 -12.76 -18.29
N GLY A 224 -14.46 -13.85 -19.06
CA GLY A 224 -14.80 -15.18 -18.54
C GLY A 224 -13.82 -15.62 -17.46
N TYR A 225 -12.54 -15.34 -17.64
CA TYR A 225 -11.51 -15.62 -16.64
C TYR A 225 -11.75 -14.80 -15.36
N THR A 226 -11.92 -13.48 -15.48
CA THR A 226 -12.22 -12.59 -14.34
C THR A 226 -13.48 -13.02 -13.58
N GLN A 227 -14.51 -13.47 -14.29
CA GLN A 227 -15.76 -13.93 -13.69
C GLN A 227 -15.59 -15.23 -12.88
N SER A 228 -14.75 -16.14 -13.38
CA SER A 228 -14.43 -17.39 -12.66
C SER A 228 -13.66 -17.07 -11.36
N GLN A 229 -12.67 -16.20 -11.42
CA GLN A 229 -11.89 -15.76 -10.24
C GLN A 229 -12.82 -15.09 -9.20
N ALA A 230 -13.66 -14.15 -9.61
CA ALA A 230 -14.58 -13.46 -8.71
C ALA A 230 -15.59 -14.38 -8.02
N SER A 231 -15.86 -15.56 -8.59
CA SER A 231 -16.74 -16.58 -8.00
C SER A 231 -16.00 -17.64 -7.17
N GLY A 232 -14.70 -17.53 -7.02
CA GLY A 232 -13.85 -18.54 -6.36
C GLY A 232 -13.78 -19.87 -7.13
N GLY A 233 -14.08 -19.85 -8.45
CA GLY A 233 -14.11 -21.02 -9.30
C GLY A 233 -12.88 -21.13 -10.21
N GLU A 234 -12.59 -22.37 -10.66
CA GLU A 234 -11.58 -22.58 -11.66
C GLU A 234 -11.98 -21.99 -13.02
N ALA A 235 -11.01 -21.37 -13.70
CA ALA A 235 -11.24 -20.82 -15.03
C ALA A 235 -11.56 -21.94 -16.04
N ALA A 236 -12.59 -21.74 -16.87
CA ALA A 236 -12.93 -22.71 -17.91
C ALA A 236 -11.79 -22.81 -18.94
N PRO A 237 -11.57 -23.98 -19.56
CA PRO A 237 -10.51 -24.15 -20.56
C PRO A 237 -10.58 -23.15 -21.73
N ALA A 238 -11.78 -22.72 -22.12
CA ALA A 238 -11.99 -21.72 -23.17
C ALA A 238 -11.51 -20.33 -22.74
N ASP A 239 -11.68 -19.98 -21.46
CA ASP A 239 -11.24 -18.71 -20.90
C ASP A 239 -9.73 -18.67 -20.74
N LEU A 240 -9.12 -19.76 -20.29
CA LEU A 240 -7.65 -19.92 -20.26
C LEU A 240 -7.07 -19.81 -21.67
N GLN A 241 -7.68 -20.47 -22.68
CA GLN A 241 -7.24 -20.35 -24.06
C GLN A 241 -7.38 -18.91 -24.58
N SER A 242 -8.42 -18.18 -24.17
CA SER A 242 -8.61 -16.78 -24.53
C SER A 242 -7.54 -15.91 -23.90
N PHE A 243 -7.16 -16.18 -22.66
CA PHE A 243 -6.08 -15.49 -21.97
C PHE A 243 -4.72 -15.76 -22.65
N GLN A 244 -4.41 -17.02 -22.95
CA GLN A 244 -3.16 -17.36 -23.67
C GLN A 244 -3.08 -16.62 -25.02
N LYS A 245 -4.18 -16.54 -25.78
CA LYS A 245 -4.21 -15.85 -27.08
C LYS A 245 -3.90 -14.36 -27.01
N ILE A 246 -4.35 -13.63 -25.97
CA ILE A 246 -4.01 -12.21 -25.83
C ILE A 246 -2.53 -12.04 -25.51
N ILE A 247 -1.95 -12.93 -24.70
CA ILE A 247 -0.52 -12.92 -24.37
C ILE A 247 0.33 -13.31 -25.60
N GLU A 248 0.01 -14.44 -26.26
CA GLU A 248 0.71 -14.90 -27.47
C GLU A 248 0.65 -13.86 -28.60
N GLY A 249 -0.46 -13.13 -28.69
CA GLY A 249 -0.65 -12.05 -29.63
C GLY A 249 -0.01 -10.72 -29.20
N ARG A 250 0.67 -10.66 -28.07
CA ARG A 250 1.25 -9.43 -27.47
C ARG A 250 0.26 -8.27 -27.44
N LYS A 251 -0.98 -8.57 -27.02
CA LYS A 251 -2.06 -7.60 -26.92
C LYS A 251 -2.13 -6.94 -25.54
N VAL A 252 -1.18 -7.24 -24.69
CA VAL A 252 -0.97 -6.63 -23.39
C VAL A 252 0.50 -6.28 -23.26
N ASP A 253 0.78 -5.15 -22.65
CA ASP A 253 2.12 -4.62 -22.45
C ASP A 253 2.79 -5.25 -21.22
N VAL A 254 2.00 -5.68 -20.24
CA VAL A 254 2.47 -6.34 -19.02
C VAL A 254 1.43 -7.33 -18.48
N LEU A 255 1.90 -8.42 -17.89
CA LEU A 255 1.10 -9.35 -17.09
C LEU A 255 1.34 -9.09 -15.60
N ILE A 256 0.29 -8.81 -14.85
CA ILE A 256 0.32 -8.74 -13.38
C ILE A 256 -0.04 -10.11 -12.83
N ASN A 257 0.84 -10.68 -12.02
CA ASN A 257 0.65 -12.01 -11.45
C ASN A 257 0.58 -11.96 -9.93
N ASN A 258 -0.55 -12.39 -9.32
CA ASN A 258 -0.60 -12.65 -7.89
C ASN A 258 0.29 -13.86 -7.57
N THR A 259 1.38 -13.63 -6.83
CA THR A 259 2.34 -14.68 -6.48
C THR A 259 1.90 -15.51 -5.27
N GLN A 260 0.85 -15.10 -4.57
CA GLN A 260 0.27 -15.84 -3.46
C GLN A 260 -0.74 -16.88 -3.93
N GLU A 261 -1.36 -16.68 -5.10
CA GLU A 261 -2.38 -17.56 -5.70
C GLU A 261 -1.78 -18.42 -6.84
N ALA A 262 -0.79 -19.23 -6.50
CA ALA A 262 -0.15 -20.12 -7.48
C ALA A 262 -1.07 -21.33 -7.80
N SER A 263 -1.37 -21.53 -9.09
CA SER A 263 -2.16 -22.64 -9.61
C SER A 263 -1.63 -23.12 -10.96
N ASP A 264 -2.12 -24.26 -11.45
CA ASP A 264 -1.78 -24.72 -12.80
C ASP A 264 -2.18 -23.69 -13.86
N ALA A 265 -3.29 -22.99 -13.66
CA ALA A 265 -3.77 -21.94 -14.57
C ALA A 265 -2.82 -20.74 -14.57
N THR A 266 -2.44 -20.21 -13.39
CA THR A 266 -1.53 -19.05 -13.27
C THR A 266 -0.13 -19.41 -13.78
N ASN A 267 0.36 -20.63 -13.51
CA ASN A 267 1.64 -21.13 -14.05
C ASN A 267 1.62 -21.24 -15.59
N MET A 268 0.50 -21.67 -16.17
CA MET A 268 0.33 -21.74 -17.62
C MET A 268 0.34 -20.34 -18.25
N ILE A 269 -0.37 -19.39 -17.65
CA ILE A 269 -0.46 -18.00 -18.10
C ILE A 269 0.91 -17.33 -18.05
N THR A 270 1.60 -17.40 -16.90
CA THR A 270 2.94 -16.80 -16.71
C THR A 270 3.99 -17.44 -17.61
N GLY A 271 3.94 -18.78 -17.78
CA GLY A 271 4.79 -19.49 -18.72
C GLY A 271 4.53 -19.10 -20.19
N THR A 272 3.28 -18.77 -20.53
CA THR A 272 2.94 -18.24 -21.87
C THR A 272 3.50 -16.83 -22.05
N ALA A 273 3.42 -15.97 -21.04
CA ALA A 273 3.99 -14.62 -21.06
C ALA A 273 5.51 -14.68 -21.30
N GLY A 274 6.23 -15.53 -20.57
CA GLY A 274 7.67 -15.69 -20.75
C GLY A 274 8.08 -16.19 -22.15
N ARG A 275 7.28 -17.06 -22.77
CA ARG A 275 7.55 -17.53 -24.15
C ARG A 275 7.20 -16.49 -25.22
N SER A 276 6.37 -15.54 -24.88
CA SER A 276 5.87 -14.49 -25.79
C SER A 276 6.58 -13.15 -25.59
N ASP A 277 7.61 -13.09 -24.74
CA ASP A 277 8.33 -11.88 -24.33
C ASP A 277 7.38 -10.79 -23.82
N VAL A 278 6.33 -11.17 -23.09
CA VAL A 278 5.47 -10.26 -22.34
C VAL A 278 6.02 -10.16 -20.91
N PRO A 279 6.38 -8.99 -20.44
CA PRO A 279 6.86 -8.80 -19.07
C PRO A 279 5.86 -9.31 -18.03
N VAL A 280 6.37 -9.89 -16.95
CA VAL A 280 5.55 -10.36 -15.82
C VAL A 280 5.98 -9.63 -14.57
N VAL A 281 5.05 -8.91 -13.95
CA VAL A 281 5.26 -8.27 -12.64
C VAL A 281 4.52 -9.08 -11.59
N GLY A 282 5.27 -9.59 -10.61
CA GLY A 282 4.72 -10.26 -9.44
C GLY A 282 4.18 -9.25 -8.43
N VAL A 283 2.98 -9.51 -7.93
CA VAL A 283 2.37 -8.75 -6.85
C VAL A 283 1.92 -9.72 -5.75
N THR A 284 1.94 -9.28 -4.51
CA THR A 284 1.37 -9.99 -3.37
C THR A 284 0.18 -9.20 -2.81
N GLU A 285 -0.71 -9.86 -2.11
CA GLU A 285 -1.79 -9.18 -1.39
C GLU A 285 -1.27 -8.57 -0.09
N GLN A 286 -0.53 -9.37 0.70
CA GLN A 286 0.10 -8.86 1.92
C GLN A 286 1.44 -8.18 1.59
N MET A 287 1.74 -7.12 2.34
CA MET A 287 3.01 -6.42 2.26
C MET A 287 4.14 -7.36 2.67
N PRO A 288 5.21 -7.50 1.85
CA PRO A 288 6.37 -8.33 2.16
C PRO A 288 7.07 -7.91 3.45
N ALA A 289 7.65 -8.88 4.16
CA ALA A 289 8.25 -8.64 5.47
C ALA A 289 9.55 -7.81 5.43
N ASP A 290 10.20 -7.72 4.29
CA ASP A 290 11.41 -6.95 4.05
C ASP A 290 11.14 -5.48 3.68
N VAL A 291 9.87 -5.12 3.51
CA VAL A 291 9.45 -3.73 3.24
C VAL A 291 8.97 -3.08 4.53
N GLN A 292 9.44 -1.87 4.80
CA GLN A 292 9.21 -1.20 6.09
C GLN A 292 7.85 -0.51 6.18
N THR A 293 7.41 0.15 5.08
CA THR A 293 6.17 0.95 5.07
C THR A 293 5.32 0.63 3.86
N LEU A 294 4.02 0.92 3.97
CA LEU A 294 3.07 0.78 2.87
C LEU A 294 3.49 1.63 1.66
N ASP A 295 3.90 2.87 1.90
CA ASP A 295 4.34 3.79 0.86
C ASP A 295 5.59 3.29 0.12
N ALA A 296 6.58 2.77 0.86
CA ALA A 296 7.77 2.19 0.25
C ALA A 296 7.42 1.00 -0.64
N TRP A 297 6.47 0.15 -0.22
CA TRP A 297 6.02 -0.97 -1.03
C TRP A 297 5.30 -0.53 -2.31
N ILE A 298 4.36 0.41 -2.19
CA ILE A 298 3.64 0.95 -3.35
C ILE A 298 4.62 1.60 -4.33
N ASN A 299 5.55 2.41 -3.84
CA ASN A 299 6.60 3.03 -4.67
C ASN A 299 7.47 2.00 -5.40
N GLN A 300 7.90 0.95 -4.69
CA GLN A 300 8.67 -0.13 -5.29
C GLN A 300 7.88 -0.84 -6.39
N LEU A 301 6.60 -1.11 -6.16
CA LEU A 301 5.74 -1.78 -7.13
C LEU A 301 5.47 -0.89 -8.35
N VAL A 302 5.17 0.39 -8.15
CA VAL A 302 5.03 1.39 -9.23
C VAL A 302 6.28 1.41 -10.11
N ASN A 303 7.46 1.51 -9.51
CA ASN A 303 8.71 1.51 -10.27
C ASN A 303 8.94 0.18 -11.01
N THR A 304 8.59 -0.95 -10.40
CA THR A 304 8.70 -2.27 -11.06
C THR A 304 7.77 -2.38 -12.27
N ILE A 305 6.54 -1.85 -12.18
CA ILE A 305 5.59 -1.82 -13.30
C ILE A 305 6.10 -0.91 -14.41
N ILE A 306 6.59 0.28 -14.07
CA ILE A 306 7.16 1.22 -15.03
C ILE A 306 8.38 0.60 -15.73
N ASP A 307 9.29 -0.03 -14.98
CA ASP A 307 10.48 -0.72 -15.53
C ASP A 307 10.12 -1.84 -16.52
N ALA A 308 9.01 -2.50 -16.29
CA ALA A 308 8.55 -3.59 -17.14
C ALA A 308 8.14 -3.11 -18.54
N VAL A 309 7.69 -1.85 -18.68
CA VAL A 309 7.20 -1.30 -19.95
C VAL A 309 8.09 -0.21 -20.52
N ASP A 310 8.73 0.61 -19.69
CA ASP A 310 9.72 1.61 -20.08
C ASP A 310 10.83 1.74 -19.03
N PRO A 311 11.89 0.95 -19.12
CA PRO A 311 13.00 0.99 -18.16
C PRO A 311 13.81 2.30 -18.22
N SER A 312 13.58 3.15 -19.23
CA SER A 312 14.26 4.45 -19.36
C SER A 312 13.48 5.61 -18.77
N TYR A 313 12.21 5.43 -18.41
CA TYR A 313 11.38 6.50 -17.89
C TYR A 313 11.87 7.04 -16.56
N GLY A 314 12.05 8.36 -16.46
CA GLY A 314 12.51 9.04 -15.26
C GLY A 314 13.98 8.79 -14.89
N CYS A 315 14.74 8.17 -15.78
CA CYS A 315 16.19 8.08 -15.63
C CYS A 315 16.83 9.41 -16.00
N GLU A 316 17.56 10.04 -15.07
CA GLU A 316 18.50 11.09 -15.49
C GLU A 316 19.58 10.43 -16.34
N ALA A 317 19.77 10.93 -17.57
CA ALA A 317 20.93 10.56 -18.36
C ALA A 317 22.17 10.93 -17.52
N GLY A 318 22.94 9.91 -17.13
CA GLY A 318 24.21 10.17 -16.47
C GLY A 318 24.97 11.17 -17.31
N THR A 319 25.22 12.34 -16.75
CA THR A 319 26.22 13.22 -17.30
C THR A 319 27.53 12.46 -17.15
N ASP A 320 27.95 11.80 -18.23
CA ASP A 320 29.33 11.33 -18.36
C ASP A 320 30.19 12.60 -18.28
N ASP A 321 30.55 12.97 -17.05
CA ASP A 321 31.58 13.99 -16.80
C ASP A 321 32.94 13.34 -17.06
N ASP A 322 33.18 13.08 -18.36
CA ASP A 322 34.49 12.77 -18.88
C ASP A 322 35.27 14.08 -19.00
N THR A 323 35.58 14.69 -17.84
CA THR A 323 36.63 15.66 -17.75
C THR A 323 37.97 14.91 -17.85
N SER A 324 38.37 14.64 -19.08
CA SER A 324 39.75 14.38 -19.43
C SER A 324 40.63 15.45 -18.79
N ALA A 325 41.36 15.07 -17.73
CA ALA A 325 42.42 15.83 -17.17
C ALA A 325 43.51 15.95 -18.23
N ASP A 326 43.58 17.13 -18.83
CA ASP A 326 44.76 17.56 -19.62
C ASP A 326 45.90 17.79 -18.64
N GLU A 327 46.87 16.88 -18.66
CA GLU A 327 48.17 17.06 -18.03
C GLU A 327 48.94 18.15 -18.78
N SER A 328 49.12 19.29 -18.16
CA SER A 328 50.20 20.20 -18.53
C SER A 328 51.09 20.48 -17.33
N ASP A 329 52.27 19.86 -17.40
CA ASP A 329 53.52 20.13 -16.74
C ASP A 329 53.88 21.63 -16.84
N ASP A 330 54.26 22.32 -15.79
CA ASP A 330 55.55 23.06 -15.69
C ASP A 330 55.75 23.80 -14.34
N THR A 331 56.80 23.39 -13.67
CA THR A 331 57.86 24.06 -12.87
C THR A 331 57.66 25.45 -12.24
N ALA A 332 58.22 25.50 -10.99
CA ALA A 332 59.07 26.54 -10.35
C ALA A 332 58.49 27.42 -9.24
N GLU A 333 58.96 27.19 -8.15
CA GLU A 333 59.46 27.72 -6.86
C GLU A 333 59.29 29.24 -6.50
N PRO A 334 59.62 29.65 -5.26
CA PRO A 334 58.70 30.10 -4.22
C PRO A 334 58.83 31.60 -3.90
N GLY A 335 57.82 32.14 -3.31
CA GLY A 335 57.77 33.54 -2.86
C GLY A 335 57.03 33.73 -1.55
N ASP A 336 57.81 34.04 -0.55
CA ASP A 336 57.50 34.50 0.80
C ASP A 336 56.57 35.71 0.84
N GLY A 337 55.69 35.81 1.83
CA GLY A 337 54.88 37.02 2.01
C GLY A 337 53.76 36.93 3.00
N ASN A 338 54.09 37.04 4.27
CA ASN A 338 53.25 37.38 5.41
C ASN A 338 52.30 38.56 5.15
N SER A 339 51.00 38.44 5.44
CA SER A 339 50.24 39.47 6.18
C SER A 339 48.87 39.02 6.63
N THR A 340 48.63 39.15 7.88
CA THR A 340 47.39 39.23 8.67
C THR A 340 46.34 40.13 8.02
N ASP A 341 45.06 39.72 7.94
CA ASP A 341 43.98 40.46 8.60
C ASP A 341 42.67 39.69 8.61
N SER A 342 41.98 39.81 9.73
CA SER A 342 40.68 39.28 10.05
C SER A 342 39.58 39.94 9.21
N LYS A 343 38.62 39.17 8.70
CA LYS A 343 37.22 39.59 8.63
C LYS A 343 36.28 38.40 8.59
N ASP A 344 35.54 38.35 9.65
CA ASP A 344 34.22 37.84 9.88
C ASP A 344 33.34 37.84 8.60
N GLY A 345 32.82 36.69 8.24
CA GLY A 345 31.87 36.49 7.16
C GLY A 345 31.12 35.20 7.41
N THR A 346 30.08 35.31 8.23
CA THR A 346 29.02 34.32 8.37
C THR A 346 28.48 33.96 6.99
N SER A 347 28.83 32.81 6.51
CA SER A 347 28.13 32.13 5.43
C SER A 347 27.12 31.22 6.13
N ASP A 348 25.86 31.65 6.15
CA ASP A 348 24.73 30.80 6.42
C ASP A 348 24.62 29.76 5.31
N ASP A 349 25.29 28.63 5.54
CA ASP A 349 25.05 27.40 4.77
C ASP A 349 23.83 26.72 5.38
N ASN A 350 22.65 27.28 5.06
CA ASN A 350 21.36 26.71 5.40
C ASN A 350 21.01 25.68 4.33
N THR A 351 21.71 24.56 4.32
CA THR A 351 21.22 23.35 3.69
C THR A 351 20.09 22.81 4.57
N ASN A 352 18.89 23.29 4.32
CA ASN A 352 17.66 22.62 4.71
C ASN A 352 17.63 21.28 3.98
N ASP A 353 18.29 20.29 4.56
CA ASP A 353 17.97 18.89 4.28
C ASP A 353 16.60 18.59 4.89
N ASP A 354 15.54 19.07 4.22
CA ASP A 354 14.18 18.62 4.46
C ASP A 354 14.08 17.18 3.91
N PRO A 355 13.91 16.15 4.76
CA PRO A 355 13.77 14.78 4.29
C PRO A 355 12.54 14.58 3.39
N ALA A 356 11.59 15.51 3.37
CA ALA A 356 10.43 15.53 2.49
C ALA A 356 10.76 15.94 1.04
N SER A 357 11.99 16.43 0.77
CA SER A 357 12.43 16.86 -0.56
C SER A 357 13.25 15.83 -1.31
N GLN A 358 13.37 14.61 -0.83
CA GLN A 358 13.94 13.54 -1.64
C GLN A 358 13.00 13.22 -2.80
N LYS A 359 13.22 13.92 -3.91
CA LYS A 359 12.70 13.58 -5.22
C LYS A 359 12.93 12.08 -5.42
N TYR A 360 11.89 11.33 -5.76
CA TYR A 360 12.02 9.91 -6.12
C TYR A 360 12.90 9.81 -7.38
N ILE A 361 14.22 9.79 -7.17
CA ILE A 361 15.19 9.58 -8.23
C ILE A 361 15.28 8.07 -8.40
N ARG A 362 14.78 7.57 -9.52
CA ARG A 362 14.96 6.18 -9.90
C ARG A 362 16.45 5.90 -10.10
N GLN A 363 16.97 4.89 -9.40
CA GLN A 363 18.29 4.33 -9.74
C GLN A 363 18.10 3.44 -10.98
N CYS A 364 18.45 3.99 -12.14
CA CYS A 364 18.38 3.24 -13.37
C CYS A 364 19.50 2.21 -13.42
N LYS A 365 19.17 0.97 -13.81
CA LYS A 365 20.20 -0.01 -14.17
C LYS A 365 20.97 0.55 -15.35
N ALA A 366 22.29 0.69 -15.22
CA ALA A 366 23.15 0.99 -16.35
C ALA A 366 22.83 -0.04 -17.47
N SER A 367 22.53 0.46 -18.66
CA SER A 367 22.37 -0.38 -19.84
C SER A 367 23.71 -1.10 -20.05
N THR A 368 23.76 -2.40 -19.71
CA THR A 368 24.90 -3.22 -20.11
C THR A 368 24.79 -3.37 -21.63
N GLY A 369 25.47 -2.48 -22.34
CA GLY A 369 25.65 -2.58 -23.77
C GLY A 369 26.20 -3.98 -24.12
N ASN A 370 25.44 -4.70 -24.91
CA ASN A 370 25.82 -5.98 -25.45
C ASN A 370 26.97 -5.76 -26.45
N GLY A 371 28.20 -5.73 -25.94
CA GLY A 371 29.42 -5.81 -26.73
C GLY A 371 29.64 -7.25 -27.13
N SER A 372 29.25 -7.57 -28.34
CA SER A 372 29.68 -8.77 -29.03
C SER A 372 31.17 -8.66 -29.34
N ASP A 373 31.99 -9.35 -28.57
CA ASP A 373 33.36 -9.69 -28.98
C ASP A 373 33.47 -11.21 -29.14
N GLU A 374 33.34 -11.63 -30.39
CA GLU A 374 33.93 -12.89 -30.87
C GLU A 374 35.48 -12.71 -30.87
N ASN A 375 36.19 -13.49 -30.13
CA ASN A 375 37.31 -14.28 -30.69
C ASN A 375 38.15 -15.00 -29.61
N GLY A 376 38.60 -16.20 -29.94
CA GLY A 376 39.83 -16.76 -29.36
C GLY A 376 39.69 -18.08 -28.59
N THR A 377 39.68 -19.15 -29.36
CA THR A 377 40.25 -20.47 -29.04
C THR A 377 41.30 -20.47 -27.90
N ASP A 378 41.16 -21.42 -26.93
CA ASP A 378 42.15 -22.47 -26.81
C ASP A 378 41.78 -23.59 -25.80
N ASP A 379 42.22 -24.78 -26.16
CA ASP A 379 42.14 -26.07 -25.48
C ASP A 379 42.66 -26.12 -24.05
N SER A 380 42.02 -26.89 -23.17
CA SER A 380 42.71 -27.97 -22.43
C SER A 380 41.75 -28.73 -21.48
N ASN A 381 41.48 -29.90 -21.87
CA ASN A 381 41.31 -31.18 -21.19
C ASN A 381 41.70 -31.23 -19.69
N THR A 382 40.76 -31.57 -18.81
CA THR A 382 41.03 -32.53 -17.70
C THR A 382 39.77 -33.21 -17.21
N SER A 383 39.76 -34.52 -17.39
CA SER A 383 38.81 -35.48 -16.83
C SER A 383 38.91 -35.55 -15.31
N SER A 384 37.77 -35.68 -14.64
CA SER A 384 37.72 -36.52 -13.43
C SER A 384 36.30 -37.06 -13.21
N ASP A 385 36.21 -38.35 -13.37
CA ASP A 385 35.18 -39.25 -12.91
C ASP A 385 34.77 -39.00 -11.46
N THR A 386 33.47 -38.99 -11.19
CA THR A 386 32.98 -39.48 -9.89
C THR A 386 31.60 -40.12 -10.08
N GLN A 387 31.57 -41.37 -9.75
CA GLN A 387 30.54 -42.39 -9.80
C GLN A 387 29.22 -41.99 -9.11
N VAL A 388 28.13 -42.40 -9.74
CA VAL A 388 26.79 -42.56 -9.17
C VAL A 388 26.71 -43.89 -8.43
N PRO A 389 26.15 -43.98 -7.21
CA PRO A 389 25.69 -45.25 -6.69
C PRO A 389 24.19 -45.43 -6.95
N SER A 390 23.86 -46.37 -7.80
CA SER A 390 22.58 -47.05 -7.84
C SER A 390 22.34 -47.84 -6.56
N ASN A 391 21.16 -47.66 -5.92
CA ASN A 391 20.64 -48.74 -5.10
C ASN A 391 19.12 -48.86 -5.28
N ALA A 392 18.76 -49.98 -5.80
CA ALA A 392 17.42 -50.51 -5.95
C ALA A 392 16.92 -51.03 -4.57
N GLY A 393 15.62 -50.88 -4.32
CA GLY A 393 14.98 -51.49 -3.16
C GLY A 393 13.49 -51.20 -3.13
N GLN A 394 12.75 -51.96 -3.96
CA GLN A 394 11.30 -52.06 -3.88
C GLN A 394 10.93 -53.14 -2.85
N PRO A 395 9.89 -52.96 -2.02
CA PRO A 395 9.15 -54.11 -1.51
C PRO A 395 7.71 -54.15 -2.04
N ASP A 396 7.36 -55.36 -2.36
CA ASP A 396 6.16 -56.01 -2.88
C ASP A 396 4.93 -55.87 -1.95
N PRO A 397 3.69 -55.82 -2.49
CA PRO A 397 2.47 -55.71 -1.69
C PRO A 397 1.91 -57.09 -1.34
N GLY A 398 1.54 -57.31 -0.08
CA GLY A 398 0.83 -58.51 0.29
C GLY A 398 0.70 -58.74 1.81
N LYS A 399 -0.33 -58.30 2.41
CA LYS A 399 -1.35 -58.98 3.24
C LYS A 399 -2.26 -58.00 3.93
#